data_630c8cc89ddcd375643bfc8f74aa8019
#
_entry.id   630c8cc89ddcd375643bfc8f74aa8019
#
_cell.length_a   1.000
_cell.length_b   1.000
_cell.length_c   1.000
_cell.angle_alpha   90.00
_cell.angle_beta   90.00
_cell.angle_gamma   90.00
#
_symmetry.space_group_name_H-M   'P 1'
#
loop_
_entity.id
_entity.type
_entity.pdbx_description
1 polymer ?
#
loop_
_entity_poly.entity_id
_entity_poly.type
_entity_poly.pdbx_seq_one_letter_code
_entity_poly.pdbx_strand_id
1 'polypeptide(L)'
;MDRRLLKYFGEDLHWGEQRLPMPRHIIEAIRRWYTIPVLNDIRVINFLDSLTHQTDRAAQRQVRALMALVRGNYGWPLFREVERAKIGLSRRERDQIAFFEDAIAIHEPLTRKEFDALIGSRIRKAERCLDSALNAAAVTPDQIDAVLRTGGSSGIPRFQRLLTEKFGAEKLRFQDAFTSVATGLALSAAGQHASANGR
;
A
#
# COMPACT_ATOMS: atom_id res chain seq x y z
N MET A 1 3.67 5.28 0.59
CA MET A 1 4.83 5.00 -0.28
C MET A 1 5.96 4.50 0.59
N ASP A 2 6.69 3.47 0.15
CA ASP A 2 7.80 2.89 0.91
C ASP A 2 9.09 3.72 0.72
N ARG A 3 10.03 3.58 1.66
CA ARG A 3 11.35 4.22 1.63
C ARG A 3 12.09 4.04 0.30
N ARG A 4 11.95 2.89 -0.35
CA ARG A 4 12.53 2.62 -1.68
C ARG A 4 12.08 3.58 -2.77
N LEU A 5 10.84 4.07 -2.71
CA LEU A 5 10.32 5.03 -3.69
C LEU A 5 10.58 6.48 -3.28
N LEU A 6 10.73 6.76 -1.99
CA LEU A 6 10.99 8.11 -1.50
C LEU A 6 12.33 8.67 -2.00
N LYS A 7 13.31 7.79 -2.24
CA LYS A 7 14.61 8.17 -2.84
C LYS A 7 14.47 8.86 -4.21
N TYR A 8 13.42 8.53 -4.97
CA TYR A 8 13.15 9.17 -6.27
C TYR A 8 12.58 10.58 -6.15
N PHE A 9 12.13 10.97 -4.95
CA PHE A 9 11.45 12.23 -4.67
C PHE A 9 12.18 13.08 -3.62
N GLY A 10 13.45 12.82 -3.40
CA GLY A 10 14.30 13.67 -2.57
C GLY A 10 14.12 13.48 -1.07
N GLU A 11 13.89 12.25 -0.58
CA GLU A 11 13.90 11.97 0.86
C GLU A 11 15.21 12.45 1.50
N ASP A 12 16.33 12.29 0.78
CA ASP A 12 17.65 12.73 1.19
C ASP A 12 18.30 13.56 0.06
N LEU A 13 18.13 14.87 0.11
CA LEU A 13 18.80 15.80 -0.79
C LEU A 13 20.20 16.14 -0.28
N HIS A 14 21.12 16.36 -1.21
CA HIS A 14 22.47 16.81 -0.91
C HIS A 14 22.77 18.13 -1.58
N TRP A 15 23.46 19.01 -0.86
CA TRP A 15 24.09 20.21 -1.39
C TRP A 15 25.59 20.13 -1.10
N GLY A 16 26.38 19.73 -2.10
CA GLY A 16 27.76 19.36 -1.87
C GLY A 16 27.86 18.24 -0.82
N GLU A 17 28.64 18.45 0.22
CA GLU A 17 28.77 17.51 1.35
C GLU A 17 27.64 17.63 2.38
N GLN A 18 26.80 18.66 2.31
CA GLN A 18 25.71 18.88 3.25
C GLN A 18 24.48 18.12 2.86
N ARG A 19 23.92 17.38 3.81
CA ARG A 19 22.61 16.72 3.69
C ARG A 19 21.51 17.73 3.99
N LEU A 20 20.62 17.93 3.03
CA LEU A 20 19.41 18.75 3.16
C LEU A 20 18.17 17.84 3.16
N PRO A 21 17.69 17.41 4.32
CA PRO A 21 16.50 16.56 4.35
C PRO A 21 15.29 17.34 3.85
N MET A 22 14.49 16.71 2.98
CA MET A 22 13.20 17.24 2.57
C MET A 22 12.32 17.50 3.80
N PRO A 23 11.60 18.61 3.89
CA PRO A 23 10.71 18.90 5.02
C PRO A 23 9.75 17.74 5.32
N ARG A 24 9.64 17.40 6.61
CA ARG A 24 8.92 16.20 7.06
C ARG A 24 7.47 16.16 6.57
N HIS A 25 6.78 17.30 6.53
CA HIS A 25 5.39 17.38 6.07
C HIS A 25 5.24 16.98 4.59
N ILE A 26 6.24 17.30 3.74
CA ILE A 26 6.25 16.91 2.34
C ILE A 26 6.43 15.39 2.22
N ILE A 27 7.41 14.82 2.95
CA ILE A 27 7.65 13.38 2.97
C ILE A 27 6.42 12.61 3.49
N GLU A 28 5.77 13.08 4.53
CA GLU A 28 4.56 12.44 5.05
C GLU A 28 3.39 12.53 4.04
N ALA A 29 3.25 13.65 3.34
CA ALA A 29 2.19 13.83 2.34
C ALA A 29 2.36 12.90 1.14
N ILE A 30 3.58 12.67 0.64
CA ILE A 30 3.82 11.76 -0.51
C ILE A 30 3.72 10.28 -0.15
N ARG A 31 3.67 9.93 1.14
CA ARG A 31 3.46 8.53 1.57
C ARG A 31 2.09 7.98 1.21
N ARG A 32 1.12 8.85 0.99
CA ARG A 32 -0.27 8.47 0.70
C ARG A 32 -0.73 9.21 -0.55
N TRP A 33 -1.18 8.47 -1.54
CA TRP A 33 -1.57 9.05 -2.83
C TRP A 33 -2.61 10.17 -2.71
N TYR A 34 -3.57 10.06 -1.78
CA TYR A 34 -4.65 11.02 -1.56
C TYR A 34 -4.23 12.29 -0.80
N THR A 35 -3.04 12.32 -0.22
CA THR A 35 -2.47 13.52 0.41
C THR A 35 -1.51 14.28 -0.51
N ILE A 36 -1.08 13.70 -1.63
CA ILE A 36 -0.19 14.35 -2.60
C ILE A 36 -0.78 15.65 -3.15
N PRO A 37 -2.09 15.73 -3.52
CA PRO A 37 -2.66 16.97 -4.03
C PRO A 37 -2.59 18.16 -3.05
N VAL A 38 -2.50 17.93 -1.74
CA VAL A 38 -2.35 18.98 -0.74
C VAL A 38 -1.03 19.74 -0.90
N LEU A 39 -0.01 19.12 -1.50
CA LEU A 39 1.27 19.75 -1.79
C LEU A 39 1.22 20.70 -2.99
N ASN A 40 0.14 20.74 -3.76
CA ASN A 40 -0.05 21.69 -4.86
C ASN A 40 -0.43 23.07 -4.36
N ASP A 41 0.32 23.58 -3.38
CA ASP A 41 0.24 24.91 -2.79
C ASP A 41 1.40 25.75 -3.33
N ILE A 42 1.14 27.02 -3.63
CA ILE A 42 2.14 27.91 -4.24
C ILE A 42 3.41 28.03 -3.40
N ARG A 43 3.31 27.98 -2.08
CA ARG A 43 4.47 28.07 -1.17
C ARG A 43 5.33 26.81 -1.25
N VAL A 44 4.71 25.63 -1.33
CA VAL A 44 5.42 24.37 -1.50
C VAL A 44 6.09 24.32 -2.87
N ILE A 45 5.38 24.72 -3.92
CA ILE A 45 5.93 24.74 -5.27
C ILE A 45 7.11 25.71 -5.39
N ASN A 46 7.01 26.92 -4.84
CA ASN A 46 8.11 27.90 -4.84
C ASN A 46 9.31 27.40 -4.03
N PHE A 47 9.06 26.73 -2.90
CA PHE A 47 10.12 26.10 -2.13
C PHE A 47 10.83 25.00 -2.92
N LEU A 48 10.09 24.08 -3.55
CA LEU A 48 10.68 23.04 -4.39
C LEU A 48 11.45 23.62 -5.57
N ASP A 49 10.91 24.66 -6.22
CA ASP A 49 11.58 25.34 -7.32
C ASP A 49 12.91 25.96 -6.88
N SER A 50 12.95 26.60 -5.72
CA SER A 50 14.19 27.16 -5.17
C SER A 50 15.26 26.10 -4.94
N LEU A 51 14.87 24.85 -4.57
CA LEU A 51 15.81 23.75 -4.39
C LEU A 51 16.43 23.29 -5.72
N THR A 52 15.75 23.45 -6.85
CA THR A 52 16.31 23.06 -8.15
C THR A 52 17.52 23.93 -8.56
N HIS A 53 17.63 25.15 -8.03
CA HIS A 53 18.75 26.06 -8.30
C HIS A 53 19.90 25.91 -7.30
N GLN A 54 19.68 25.21 -6.19
CA GLN A 54 20.61 25.15 -5.06
C GLN A 54 21.21 23.77 -4.83
N THR A 55 20.86 22.76 -5.62
CA THR A 55 21.27 21.37 -5.42
C THR A 55 22.09 20.81 -6.58
N ASP A 56 22.74 19.68 -6.38
CA ASP A 56 23.44 18.98 -7.45
C ASP A 56 22.47 18.40 -8.49
N ARG A 57 23.01 17.90 -9.62
CA ARG A 57 22.20 17.36 -10.73
C ARG A 57 21.33 16.16 -10.30
N ALA A 58 21.77 15.37 -9.33
CA ALA A 58 21.01 14.21 -8.87
C ALA A 58 19.81 14.67 -8.03
N ALA A 59 20.04 15.56 -7.08
CA ALA A 59 18.99 16.17 -6.25
C ALA A 59 18.01 16.99 -7.10
N GLN A 60 18.49 17.74 -8.12
CA GLN A 60 17.60 18.43 -9.06
C GLN A 60 16.62 17.48 -9.77
N ARG A 61 17.09 16.31 -10.23
CA ARG A 61 16.19 15.31 -10.84
C ARG A 61 15.12 14.83 -9.86
N GLN A 62 15.50 14.58 -8.61
CA GLN A 62 14.56 14.14 -7.57
C GLN A 62 13.52 15.22 -7.24
N VAL A 63 13.93 16.48 -7.11
CA VAL A 63 13.02 17.60 -6.88
C VAL A 63 12.07 17.80 -8.05
N ARG A 64 12.57 17.74 -9.29
CA ARG A 64 11.73 17.83 -10.50
C ARG A 64 10.73 16.67 -10.57
N ALA A 65 11.14 15.45 -10.21
CA ALA A 65 10.24 14.30 -10.14
C ALA A 65 9.14 14.52 -9.07
N LEU A 66 9.48 15.10 -7.92
CA LEU A 66 8.49 15.46 -6.90
C LEU A 66 7.53 16.54 -7.40
N MET A 67 8.02 17.58 -8.06
CA MET A 67 7.18 18.62 -8.66
C MET A 67 6.23 18.03 -9.71
N ALA A 68 6.74 17.14 -10.58
CA ALA A 68 5.92 16.44 -11.56
C ALA A 68 4.84 15.57 -10.89
N LEU A 69 5.20 14.82 -9.83
CA LEU A 69 4.26 14.00 -9.06
C LEU A 69 3.08 14.84 -8.52
N VAL A 70 3.39 16.05 -8.01
CA VAL A 70 2.40 16.95 -7.42
C VAL A 70 1.56 17.64 -8.49
N ARG A 71 2.21 18.31 -9.46
CA ARG A 71 1.54 19.11 -10.51
C ARG A 71 0.75 18.25 -11.48
N GLY A 72 1.31 17.10 -11.89
CA GLY A 72 0.68 16.14 -12.79
C GLY A 72 -0.36 15.25 -12.12
N ASN A 73 -0.55 15.39 -10.79
CA ASN A 73 -1.46 14.55 -10.01
C ASN A 73 -1.21 13.03 -10.21
N TYR A 74 0.07 12.65 -10.34
CA TYR A 74 0.48 11.27 -10.61
C TYR A 74 0.43 10.36 -9.37
N GLY A 75 -0.08 10.83 -8.24
CA GLY A 75 -0.17 10.04 -7.01
C GLY A 75 -0.97 8.76 -7.17
N TRP A 76 -2.16 8.83 -7.79
CA TRP A 76 -2.99 7.66 -8.06
C TRP A 76 -2.41 6.72 -9.12
N PRO A 77 -1.96 7.19 -10.30
CA PRO A 77 -1.27 6.32 -11.26
C PRO A 77 -0.08 5.58 -10.68
N LEU A 78 0.79 6.25 -9.92
CA LEU A 78 1.92 5.62 -9.24
C LEU A 78 1.46 4.59 -8.21
N PHE A 79 0.42 4.90 -7.43
CA PHE A 79 -0.14 3.94 -6.47
C PHE A 79 -0.66 2.67 -7.17
N ARG A 80 -1.34 2.80 -8.30
CA ARG A 80 -1.80 1.66 -9.11
C ARG A 80 -0.64 0.78 -9.57
N GLU A 81 0.47 1.38 -9.98
CA GLU A 81 1.66 0.62 -10.39
C GLU A 81 2.29 -0.14 -9.22
N VAL A 82 2.33 0.46 -8.02
CA VAL A 82 2.75 -0.22 -6.79
C VAL A 82 1.82 -1.41 -6.47
N GLU A 83 0.50 -1.24 -6.59
CA GLU A 83 -0.47 -2.32 -6.36
C GLU A 83 -0.32 -3.44 -7.40
N ARG A 84 -0.08 -3.09 -8.68
CA ARG A 84 0.22 -4.05 -9.74
C ARG A 84 1.44 -4.92 -9.38
N ALA A 85 2.54 -4.29 -8.95
CA ALA A 85 3.75 -5.00 -8.56
C ALA A 85 3.52 -5.92 -7.34
N LYS A 86 2.76 -5.49 -6.35
CA LYS A 86 2.35 -6.30 -5.18
C LYS A 86 1.57 -7.55 -5.61
N ILE A 87 0.59 -7.38 -6.51
CA ILE A 87 -0.19 -8.50 -7.06
C ILE A 87 0.75 -9.44 -7.83
N GLY A 88 1.66 -8.90 -8.64
CA GLY A 88 2.66 -9.68 -9.35
C GLY A 88 3.54 -10.51 -8.42
N LEU A 89 4.03 -9.92 -7.33
CA LEU A 89 4.83 -10.60 -6.30
C LEU A 89 4.05 -11.64 -5.50
N SER A 90 2.72 -11.60 -5.49
CA SER A 90 1.93 -12.68 -4.91
C SER A 90 1.92 -13.96 -5.77
N ARG A 91 2.25 -13.83 -7.06
CA ARG A 91 2.24 -14.93 -8.04
C ARG A 91 3.64 -15.30 -8.54
N ARG A 92 4.58 -14.37 -8.55
CA ARG A 92 5.95 -14.50 -9.10
C ARG A 92 6.99 -14.18 -8.04
N GLU A 93 8.19 -14.73 -8.18
CA GLU A 93 9.32 -14.47 -7.28
C GLU A 93 9.94 -13.09 -7.49
N ARG A 94 9.72 -12.48 -8.65
CA ARG A 94 10.26 -11.16 -9.02
C ARG A 94 9.21 -10.36 -9.76
N ASP A 95 9.22 -9.07 -9.51
CA ASP A 95 8.46 -8.06 -10.24
C ASP A 95 9.21 -6.72 -10.15
N GLN A 96 8.66 -5.67 -10.72
CA GLN A 96 9.25 -4.34 -10.66
C GLN A 96 8.16 -3.28 -10.56
N ILE A 97 8.50 -2.12 -9.99
CA ILE A 97 7.72 -0.91 -10.10
C ILE A 97 8.36 -0.09 -11.21
N ALA A 98 7.67 0.06 -12.33
CA ALA A 98 8.13 0.82 -13.49
C ALA A 98 7.12 1.94 -13.77
N PHE A 99 7.54 3.19 -13.50
CA PHE A 99 6.67 4.34 -13.68
C PHE A 99 7.45 5.49 -14.32
N PHE A 100 7.02 5.87 -15.51
CA PHE A 100 7.68 6.87 -16.35
C PHE A 100 6.64 7.89 -16.82
N GLU A 101 6.61 9.04 -16.18
CA GLU A 101 5.70 10.13 -16.50
C GLU A 101 6.41 11.47 -16.26
N ASP A 102 6.40 12.36 -17.25
CA ASP A 102 7.04 13.68 -17.19
C ASP A 102 8.51 13.58 -16.69
N ALA A 103 8.86 14.23 -15.59
CA ALA A 103 10.18 14.14 -14.97
C ALA A 103 10.37 12.94 -14.04
N ILE A 104 9.36 12.06 -13.89
CA ILE A 104 9.42 10.88 -13.05
C ILE A 104 9.97 9.71 -13.85
N ALA A 105 11.06 9.11 -13.37
CA ALA A 105 11.64 7.90 -13.94
C ALA A 105 11.93 6.89 -12.82
N ILE A 106 10.99 6.02 -12.55
CA ILE A 106 11.11 4.98 -11.52
C ILE A 106 11.27 3.63 -12.22
N HIS A 107 12.35 2.95 -11.89
CA HIS A 107 12.57 1.55 -12.21
C HIS A 107 13.12 0.85 -10.96
N GLU A 108 12.24 0.22 -10.22
CA GLU A 108 12.58 -0.42 -8.94
C GLU A 108 12.26 -1.92 -9.02
N PRO A 109 13.27 -2.76 -9.30
CA PRO A 109 13.10 -4.21 -9.24
C PRO A 109 12.88 -4.66 -7.79
N LEU A 110 12.04 -5.66 -7.59
CA LEU A 110 11.68 -6.17 -6.28
C LEU A 110 11.49 -7.68 -6.33
N THR A 111 12.07 -8.38 -5.36
CA THR A 111 11.83 -9.79 -5.13
C THR A 111 10.73 -10.01 -4.10
N ARG A 112 10.08 -11.18 -4.14
CA ARG A 112 9.12 -11.59 -3.11
C ARG A 112 9.75 -11.59 -1.71
N LYS A 113 11.01 -12.05 -1.58
CA LYS A 113 11.73 -12.05 -0.30
C LYS A 113 11.90 -10.64 0.27
N GLU A 114 12.24 -9.67 -0.57
CA GLU A 114 12.35 -8.26 -0.15
C GLU A 114 10.98 -7.68 0.20
N PHE A 115 9.95 -7.98 -0.59
CA PHE A 115 8.59 -7.56 -0.28
C PHE A 115 8.10 -8.16 1.06
N ASP A 116 8.35 -9.45 1.30
CA ASP A 116 8.04 -10.12 2.57
C ASP A 116 8.75 -9.45 3.75
N ALA A 117 10.00 -9.03 3.58
CA ALA A 117 10.73 -8.28 4.60
C ALA A 117 10.08 -6.92 4.89
N LEU A 118 9.69 -6.18 3.82
CA LEU A 118 9.04 -4.86 3.93
C LEU A 118 7.70 -4.93 4.69
N ILE A 119 6.91 -5.98 4.47
CA ILE A 119 5.59 -6.13 5.12
C ILE A 119 5.66 -6.83 6.48
N GLY A 120 6.83 -7.31 6.89
CA GLY A 120 6.99 -8.15 8.09
C GLY A 120 6.40 -7.57 9.37
N SER A 121 6.56 -6.26 9.60
CA SER A 121 5.98 -5.59 10.77
C SER A 121 4.43 -5.56 10.73
N ARG A 122 3.86 -5.43 9.53
CA ARG A 122 2.41 -5.46 9.32
C ARG A 122 1.83 -6.85 9.52
N ILE A 123 2.55 -7.88 9.06
CA ILE A 123 2.17 -9.28 9.30
C ILE A 123 2.15 -9.58 10.81
N ARG A 124 3.20 -9.20 11.55
CA ARG A 124 3.22 -9.36 13.01
C ARG A 124 2.11 -8.58 13.73
N LYS A 125 1.74 -7.39 13.20
CA LYS A 125 0.59 -6.65 13.75
C LYS A 125 -0.71 -7.37 13.49
N ALA A 126 -0.92 -7.93 12.30
CA ALA A 126 -2.10 -8.72 11.98
C ALA A 126 -2.18 -9.98 12.85
N GLU A 127 -1.08 -10.68 13.08
CA GLU A 127 -0.99 -11.84 13.97
C GLU A 127 -1.44 -11.49 15.37
N ARG A 128 -0.89 -10.42 15.98
CA ARG A 128 -1.33 -9.96 17.31
C ARG A 128 -2.81 -9.58 17.36
N CYS A 129 -3.33 -9.00 16.26
CA CYS A 129 -4.75 -8.66 16.17
C CYS A 129 -5.63 -9.92 16.18
N LEU A 130 -5.21 -10.98 15.45
CA LEU A 130 -5.89 -12.28 15.47
C LEU A 130 -5.86 -12.91 16.86
N ASP A 131 -4.69 -12.91 17.52
CA ASP A 131 -4.55 -13.43 18.89
C ASP A 131 -5.46 -12.69 19.87
N SER A 132 -5.48 -11.37 19.78
CA SER A 132 -6.35 -10.55 20.63
C SER A 132 -7.83 -10.83 20.40
N ALA A 133 -8.23 -11.05 19.14
CA ALA A 133 -9.63 -11.38 18.80
C ALA A 133 -10.04 -12.76 19.34
N LEU A 134 -9.19 -13.78 19.19
CA LEU A 134 -9.42 -15.12 19.74
C LEU A 134 -9.54 -15.07 21.27
N ASN A 135 -8.62 -14.38 21.93
CA ASN A 135 -8.63 -14.21 23.38
C ASN A 135 -9.89 -13.49 23.88
N ALA A 136 -10.31 -12.42 23.19
CA ALA A 136 -11.51 -11.67 23.53
C ALA A 136 -12.79 -12.49 23.37
N ALA A 137 -12.81 -13.42 22.40
CA ALA A 137 -13.89 -14.34 22.17
C ALA A 137 -13.83 -15.59 23.08
N ALA A 138 -12.76 -15.76 23.86
CA ALA A 138 -12.47 -16.96 24.67
C ALA A 138 -12.52 -18.27 23.85
N VAL A 139 -12.01 -18.21 22.58
CA VAL A 139 -11.94 -19.38 21.69
C VAL A 139 -10.50 -19.65 21.26
N THR A 140 -10.23 -20.93 21.00
CA THR A 140 -8.95 -21.37 20.43
C THR A 140 -9.02 -21.47 18.90
N PRO A 141 -7.89 -21.46 18.18
CA PRO A 141 -7.88 -21.64 16.72
C PRO A 141 -8.58 -22.93 16.27
N ASP A 142 -8.54 -24.00 17.06
CA ASP A 142 -9.16 -25.29 16.73
C ASP A 142 -10.69 -25.21 16.74
N GLN A 143 -11.26 -24.32 17.55
CA GLN A 143 -12.71 -24.10 17.65
C GLN A 143 -13.26 -23.22 16.51
N ILE A 144 -12.40 -22.70 15.63
CA ILE A 144 -12.82 -21.95 14.45
C ILE A 144 -13.11 -22.92 13.32
N ASP A 145 -14.32 -22.93 12.80
CA ASP A 145 -14.75 -23.80 11.70
C ASP A 145 -14.29 -23.31 10.33
N ALA A 146 -14.27 -22.00 10.13
CA ALA A 146 -13.88 -21.40 8.85
C ALA A 146 -13.25 -20.02 9.02
N VAL A 147 -12.23 -19.74 8.21
CA VAL A 147 -11.57 -18.44 8.09
C VAL A 147 -11.84 -17.88 6.69
N LEU A 148 -12.72 -16.91 6.61
CA LEU A 148 -13.05 -16.24 5.37
C LEU A 148 -12.00 -15.18 5.04
N ARG A 149 -11.34 -15.33 3.92
CA ARG A 149 -10.35 -14.39 3.39
C ARG A 149 -10.97 -13.56 2.28
N THR A 150 -10.96 -12.24 2.45
CA THR A 150 -11.46 -11.31 1.44
C THR A 150 -10.49 -10.15 1.24
N GLY A 151 -10.53 -9.52 0.06
CA GLY A 151 -9.68 -8.39 -0.30
C GLY A 151 -8.29 -8.77 -0.79
N GLY A 152 -7.64 -7.86 -1.53
CA GLY A 152 -6.38 -8.12 -2.23
C GLY A 152 -5.21 -8.51 -1.32
N SER A 153 -5.14 -7.96 -0.10
CA SER A 153 -4.07 -8.29 0.86
C SER A 153 -4.13 -9.74 1.36
N SER A 154 -5.30 -10.37 1.32
CA SER A 154 -5.47 -11.77 1.72
C SER A 154 -4.82 -12.76 0.73
N GLY A 155 -4.48 -12.28 -0.48
CA GLY A 155 -3.74 -13.03 -1.50
C GLY A 155 -2.23 -13.05 -1.29
N ILE A 156 -1.67 -12.28 -0.36
CA ILE A 156 -0.22 -12.23 -0.10
C ILE A 156 0.25 -13.57 0.50
N PRO A 157 1.23 -14.28 -0.12
CA PRO A 157 1.64 -15.61 0.33
C PRO A 157 2.07 -15.68 1.79
N ARG A 158 2.79 -14.67 2.27
CA ARG A 158 3.22 -14.60 3.68
C ARG A 158 2.03 -14.47 4.65
N PHE A 159 0.99 -13.74 4.28
CA PHE A 159 -0.22 -13.63 5.08
C PHE A 159 -1.04 -14.93 5.05
N GLN A 160 -1.09 -15.60 3.88
CA GLN A 160 -1.72 -16.91 3.77
C GLN A 160 -1.04 -17.94 4.65
N ARG A 161 0.31 -17.98 4.66
CA ARG A 161 1.07 -18.87 5.55
C ARG A 161 0.73 -18.63 7.02
N LEU A 162 0.72 -17.38 7.47
CA LEU A 162 0.31 -17.03 8.83
C LEU A 162 -1.07 -17.64 9.20
N LEU A 163 -2.05 -17.51 8.30
CA LEU A 163 -3.39 -18.06 8.56
C LEU A 163 -3.40 -19.58 8.53
N THR A 164 -2.66 -20.20 7.59
CA THR A 164 -2.53 -21.66 7.50
C THR A 164 -1.87 -22.26 8.75
N GLU A 165 -0.80 -21.65 9.22
CA GLU A 165 -0.07 -22.07 10.42
C GLU A 165 -0.93 -21.95 11.69
N LYS A 166 -1.80 -20.93 11.75
CA LYS A 166 -2.64 -20.67 12.93
C LYS A 166 -3.94 -21.48 12.96
N PHE A 167 -4.59 -21.70 11.82
CA PHE A 167 -5.96 -22.27 11.76
C PHE A 167 -6.06 -23.60 11.00
N GLY A 168 -5.04 -23.96 10.23
CA GLY A 168 -5.08 -25.07 9.28
C GLY A 168 -5.53 -24.64 7.88
N ALA A 169 -4.97 -25.27 6.85
CA ALA A 169 -5.27 -24.94 5.45
C ALA A 169 -6.72 -25.26 5.07
N GLU A 170 -7.27 -26.33 5.66
CA GLU A 170 -8.62 -26.88 5.39
C GLU A 170 -9.74 -25.93 5.83
N LYS A 171 -9.46 -25.03 6.78
CA LYS A 171 -10.42 -24.05 7.29
C LYS A 171 -10.44 -22.76 6.45
N LEU A 172 -9.42 -22.53 5.61
CA LEU A 172 -9.30 -21.30 4.84
C LEU A 172 -10.25 -21.32 3.63
N ARG A 173 -11.11 -20.31 3.55
CA ARG A 173 -12.01 -20.07 2.43
C ARG A 173 -11.69 -18.74 1.81
N PHE A 174 -11.52 -18.72 0.49
CA PHE A 174 -11.36 -17.48 -0.27
C PHE A 174 -12.70 -17.01 -0.78
N GLN A 175 -13.01 -15.76 -0.56
CA GLN A 175 -14.18 -15.11 -1.13
C GLN A 175 -13.73 -13.82 -1.81
N ASP A 176 -14.16 -13.65 -3.06
CA ASP A 176 -13.87 -12.42 -3.80
C ASP A 176 -14.50 -11.22 -3.10
N ALA A 177 -13.71 -10.14 -2.93
CA ALA A 177 -14.16 -8.96 -2.18
C ALA A 177 -15.36 -8.26 -2.86
N PHE A 178 -15.39 -8.25 -4.20
CA PHE A 178 -16.44 -7.57 -4.94
C PHE A 178 -17.73 -8.36 -4.89
N THR A 179 -17.66 -9.68 -5.05
CA THR A 179 -18.85 -10.55 -4.97
C THR A 179 -19.36 -10.68 -3.54
N SER A 180 -18.51 -10.64 -2.52
CA SER A 180 -18.91 -10.76 -1.11
C SER A 180 -19.87 -9.66 -0.67
N VAL A 181 -19.55 -8.40 -0.99
CA VAL A 181 -20.39 -7.25 -0.62
C VAL A 181 -21.70 -7.30 -1.40
N ALA A 182 -21.63 -7.53 -2.71
CA ALA A 182 -22.82 -7.60 -3.56
C ALA A 182 -23.76 -8.75 -3.14
N THR A 183 -23.21 -9.94 -2.87
CA THR A 183 -23.97 -11.11 -2.40
C THR A 183 -24.57 -10.84 -1.02
N GLY A 184 -23.81 -10.26 -0.08
CA GLY A 184 -24.32 -9.90 1.23
C GLY A 184 -25.49 -8.91 1.18
N LEU A 185 -25.38 -7.88 0.33
CA LEU A 185 -26.46 -6.92 0.10
C LEU A 185 -27.68 -7.58 -0.53
N ALA A 186 -27.50 -8.45 -1.52
CA ALA A 186 -28.59 -9.19 -2.18
C ALA A 186 -29.31 -10.11 -1.19
N LEU A 187 -28.58 -10.87 -0.37
CA LEU A 187 -29.17 -11.73 0.65
C LEU A 187 -29.92 -10.93 1.74
N SER A 188 -29.36 -9.79 2.17
CA SER A 188 -30.01 -8.90 3.11
C SER A 188 -31.33 -8.34 2.55
N ALA A 189 -31.34 -7.90 1.28
CA ALA A 189 -32.54 -7.40 0.62
C ALA A 189 -33.60 -8.52 0.47
N ALA A 190 -33.19 -9.72 0.05
CA ALA A 190 -34.08 -10.87 -0.08
C ALA A 190 -34.71 -11.28 1.26
N GLY A 191 -33.92 -11.27 2.36
CA GLY A 191 -34.42 -11.56 3.70
C GLY A 191 -35.44 -10.53 4.21
N GLN A 192 -35.23 -9.26 3.88
CA GLN A 192 -36.24 -8.20 4.23
C GLN A 192 -37.53 -8.35 3.49
N HIS A 193 -37.52 -8.73 2.19
CA HIS A 193 -38.74 -8.97 1.41
C HIS A 193 -39.51 -10.20 1.90
N ALA A 194 -38.82 -11.27 2.32
CA ALA A 194 -39.45 -12.46 2.88
C ALA A 194 -40.19 -12.14 4.20
N SER A 195 -39.64 -11.27 5.03
CA SER A 195 -40.22 -10.84 6.31
C SER A 195 -41.41 -9.86 6.11
N ALA A 196 -41.42 -9.11 5.03
CA ALA A 196 -42.51 -8.16 4.73
C ALA A 196 -43.77 -8.82 4.13
N ASN A 197 -43.64 -9.97 3.46
CA ASN A 197 -44.75 -10.70 2.83
C ASN A 197 -45.37 -11.79 3.72
N GLY A 198 -44.90 -11.92 4.95
CA GLY A 198 -45.37 -12.92 5.94
C GLY A 198 -46.31 -12.35 7.03
N ARG A 199 -46.96 -11.19 6.78
CA ARG A 199 -47.98 -10.62 7.67
C ARG A 199 -49.33 -10.51 6.95
#